data_2b2c249bd775213cdaa0ea80a30472ba
#
_entry.id   2b2c249bd775213cdaa0ea80a30472ba
#
_cell.length_a   1.000
_cell.length_b   1.000
_cell.length_c   1.000
_cell.angle_alpha   90.00
_cell.angle_beta   90.00
_cell.angle_gamma   90.00
#
_symmetry.space_group_name_H-M   'P 1'
#
loop_
_entity.id
_entity.type
_entity.pdbx_description
1 polymer ?
#
loop_
_entity_poly.entity_id
_entity_poly.type
_entity_poly.pdbx_seq_one_letter_code
_entity_poly.pdbx_strand_id
1 'polypeptide(L)'
;GVDDAAKVKAEFLAKVAKGEEACALISREKATELLGTMLGGYNVKPLIDLLDDAAVGAVAAKGLKGTLLMFDYFHDVAEKARKGNANARSVMQSWADAEWFTSREAVAKKITVTVFKVPGETNTDDLSPAPDAWSRPDIPLHGLAMLKNAREGIVPEKPGERGPIQLIEDLKKKGHPVAYVGDVVGTGSSRKSATNSVIWWTGDDIPFVPNKRYGGFCLGGKIAPIFFNTQEDAGAFPIECDVAQMNMGDVVDIYPYEKKVEKNGQVIASFAYKSEVLLDEVRAGGRINLIIGRGLTTRAREALGLPVSTLFRLPQAPKDSGKGFSLAQKMVGRACGLPEGKGIRPGTYCEPKMTTV
;
A
#
# COMPACT_ATOMS: atom_id res chain seq x y z
N GLY A 1 8.66 7.54 8.77
CA GLY A 1 10.06 7.40 8.46
C GLY A 1 10.76 6.58 9.51
N VAL A 2 11.84 5.96 9.12
CA VAL A 2 12.74 5.32 10.06
C VAL A 2 13.54 6.43 10.72
N ASP A 3 13.38 6.60 12.02
CA ASP A 3 14.16 7.54 12.82
C ASP A 3 14.88 6.79 13.95
N ASP A 4 15.87 7.43 14.52
CA ASP A 4 16.64 6.84 15.63
C ASP A 4 15.76 6.60 16.86
N ALA A 5 14.70 7.38 17.05
CA ALA A 5 13.74 7.18 18.13
C ALA A 5 12.96 5.88 18.00
N ALA A 6 12.63 5.43 16.76
CA ALA A 6 11.98 4.14 16.54
C ALA A 6 12.89 2.97 16.97
N LYS A 7 14.19 3.04 16.66
CA LYS A 7 15.17 2.05 17.09
C LYS A 7 15.29 2.00 18.61
N VAL A 8 15.50 3.14 19.25
CA VAL A 8 15.62 3.24 20.74
C VAL A 8 14.37 2.71 21.42
N LYS A 9 13.19 3.07 20.90
CA LYS A 9 11.90 2.56 21.40
C LYS A 9 11.81 1.04 21.29
N ALA A 10 12.20 0.46 20.14
CA ALA A 10 12.18 -0.98 19.95
C ALA A 10 13.15 -1.71 20.88
N GLU A 11 14.35 -1.17 21.08
CA GLU A 11 15.35 -1.72 22.01
C GLU A 11 14.86 -1.71 23.46
N PHE A 12 14.26 -0.61 23.90
CA PHE A 12 13.66 -0.52 25.23
C PHE A 12 12.50 -1.51 25.42
N LEU A 13 11.57 -1.55 24.48
CA LEU A 13 10.44 -2.49 24.51
C LEU A 13 10.91 -3.95 24.50
N ALA A 14 11.97 -4.25 23.74
CA ALA A 14 12.55 -5.59 23.69
C ALA A 14 13.12 -6.02 25.04
N LYS A 15 13.86 -5.13 25.74
CA LYS A 15 14.39 -5.41 27.08
C LYS A 15 13.28 -5.66 28.09
N VAL A 16 12.23 -4.81 28.09
CA VAL A 16 11.07 -5.00 28.97
C VAL A 16 10.35 -6.32 28.64
N ALA A 17 10.12 -6.62 27.37
CA ALA A 17 9.45 -7.84 26.93
C ALA A 17 10.23 -9.11 27.33
N LYS A 18 11.56 -9.07 27.27
CA LYS A 18 12.44 -10.17 27.71
C LYS A 18 12.56 -10.27 29.24
N GLY A 19 12.13 -9.25 29.98
CA GLY A 19 12.30 -9.18 31.44
C GLY A 19 13.70 -8.75 31.89
N GLU A 20 14.50 -8.21 30.98
CA GLU A 20 15.85 -7.68 31.25
C GLU A 20 15.78 -6.29 31.91
N GLU A 21 14.66 -5.60 31.74
CA GLU A 21 14.40 -4.28 32.33
C GLU A 21 12.99 -4.22 32.89
N ALA A 22 12.83 -3.72 34.11
CA ALA A 22 11.52 -3.51 34.73
C ALA A 22 10.97 -2.14 34.36
N CYS A 23 9.69 -2.09 34.00
CA CYS A 23 8.99 -0.83 33.74
C CYS A 23 7.71 -0.77 34.55
N ALA A 24 7.55 0.30 35.35
CA ALA A 24 6.35 0.49 36.16
C ALA A 24 5.09 0.80 35.35
N LEU A 25 5.24 1.25 34.08
CA LEU A 25 4.15 1.72 33.24
C LEU A 25 3.58 0.62 32.32
N ILE A 26 4.38 -0.39 31.96
CA ILE A 26 3.99 -1.44 31.04
C ILE A 26 4.50 -2.81 31.49
N SER A 27 3.67 -3.83 31.32
CA SER A 27 4.05 -5.23 31.53
C SER A 27 4.89 -5.78 30.37
N ARG A 28 5.52 -6.95 30.59
CA ARG A 28 6.18 -7.72 29.52
C ARG A 28 5.25 -8.00 28.33
N GLU A 29 4.02 -8.41 28.64
CA GLU A 29 2.98 -8.66 27.64
C GLU A 29 2.68 -7.39 26.83
N LYS A 30 2.45 -6.24 27.51
CA LYS A 30 2.17 -4.97 26.86
C LYS A 30 3.36 -4.48 26.01
N ALA A 31 4.57 -4.65 26.46
CA ALA A 31 5.77 -4.33 25.68
C ALA A 31 5.86 -5.20 24.40
N THR A 32 5.52 -6.48 24.49
CA THR A 32 5.47 -7.40 23.36
C THR A 32 4.36 -7.02 22.36
N GLU A 33 3.17 -6.64 22.84
CA GLU A 33 2.10 -6.11 21.97
C GLU A 33 2.57 -4.87 21.21
N LEU A 34 3.18 -3.90 21.92
CA LEU A 34 3.68 -2.67 21.32
C LEU A 34 4.77 -2.94 20.27
N LEU A 35 5.66 -3.91 20.49
CA LEU A 35 6.59 -4.38 19.45
C LEU A 35 5.84 -4.86 18.22
N GLY A 36 4.75 -5.60 18.38
CA GLY A 36 3.91 -6.09 17.28
C GLY A 36 3.27 -4.98 16.43
N THR A 37 3.14 -3.76 16.96
CA THR A 37 2.57 -2.61 16.22
C THR A 37 3.58 -1.83 15.39
N MET A 38 4.88 -2.08 15.55
CA MET A 38 5.92 -1.31 14.86
C MET A 38 6.08 -1.76 13.41
N LEU A 39 6.33 -0.81 12.50
CA LEU A 39 6.44 -1.05 11.05
C LEU A 39 7.87 -0.90 10.50
N GLY A 40 8.83 -0.52 11.32
CA GLY A 40 10.20 -0.19 10.87
C GLY A 40 11.16 -1.37 10.75
N GLY A 41 10.74 -2.59 11.09
CA GLY A 41 11.57 -3.79 11.06
C GLY A 41 12.43 -4.03 12.33
N TYR A 42 12.62 -3.02 13.18
CA TYR A 42 13.38 -3.15 14.44
C TYR A 42 12.75 -4.11 15.46
N ASN A 43 11.48 -4.42 15.29
CA ASN A 43 10.69 -5.31 16.15
C ASN A 43 10.79 -6.78 15.73
N VAL A 44 11.20 -7.08 14.50
CA VAL A 44 11.13 -8.44 13.94
C VAL A 44 11.98 -9.42 14.72
N LYS A 45 13.28 -9.15 14.86
CA LYS A 45 14.20 -10.03 15.59
C LYS A 45 13.80 -10.20 17.07
N PRO A 46 13.47 -9.13 17.83
CA PRO A 46 12.95 -9.28 19.18
C PRO A 46 11.72 -10.17 19.30
N LEU A 47 10.75 -10.05 18.39
CA LEU A 47 9.54 -10.89 18.40
C LEU A 47 9.87 -12.35 18.10
N ILE A 48 10.82 -12.63 17.19
CA ILE A 48 11.28 -14.00 16.91
C ILE A 48 11.95 -14.61 18.13
N ASP A 49 12.81 -13.86 18.81
CA ASP A 49 13.48 -14.33 20.03
C ASP A 49 12.47 -14.68 21.13
N LEU A 50 11.40 -13.90 21.25
CA LEU A 50 10.33 -14.11 22.23
C LEU A 50 9.41 -15.30 21.93
N LEU A 51 9.46 -15.92 20.76
CA LEU A 51 8.64 -17.09 20.44
C LEU A 51 8.87 -18.30 21.38
N ASP A 52 10.06 -18.39 21.99
CA ASP A 52 10.39 -19.44 22.95
C ASP A 52 10.00 -19.10 24.40
N ASP A 53 9.57 -17.87 24.66
CA ASP A 53 9.21 -17.41 26.00
C ASP A 53 7.81 -17.92 26.41
N ALA A 54 7.73 -18.58 27.54
CA ALA A 54 6.48 -19.19 28.01
C ALA A 54 5.39 -18.17 28.34
N ALA A 55 5.76 -16.95 28.75
CA ALA A 55 4.81 -15.94 29.17
C ALA A 55 4.29 -15.08 28.01
N VAL A 56 5.16 -14.72 27.07
CA VAL A 56 4.85 -13.74 26.02
C VAL A 56 4.99 -14.30 24.59
N GLY A 57 5.39 -15.56 24.43
CA GLY A 57 5.61 -16.16 23.11
C GLY A 57 4.36 -16.17 22.21
N ALA A 58 3.17 -16.38 22.78
CA ALA A 58 1.92 -16.31 22.03
C ALA A 58 1.61 -14.88 21.55
N VAL A 59 1.94 -13.87 22.36
CA VAL A 59 1.77 -12.45 22.01
C VAL A 59 2.75 -12.06 20.90
N ALA A 60 4.01 -12.52 21.00
CA ALA A 60 5.02 -12.33 19.96
C ALA A 60 4.59 -12.97 18.62
N ALA A 61 4.04 -14.18 18.67
CA ALA A 61 3.49 -14.84 17.49
C ALA A 61 2.37 -14.04 16.84
N LYS A 62 1.45 -13.47 17.64
CA LYS A 62 0.38 -12.59 17.14
C LYS A 62 0.96 -11.38 16.39
N GLY A 63 2.00 -10.74 16.92
CA GLY A 63 2.69 -9.64 16.25
C GLY A 63 3.32 -10.06 14.91
N LEU A 64 4.01 -11.21 14.88
CA LEU A 64 4.65 -11.71 13.67
C LEU A 64 3.68 -12.14 12.57
N LYS A 65 2.48 -12.64 12.90
CA LYS A 65 1.45 -13.00 11.92
C LYS A 65 1.06 -11.82 11.01
N GLY A 66 1.02 -10.60 11.55
CA GLY A 66 0.72 -9.37 10.81
C GLY A 66 1.93 -8.68 10.17
N THR A 67 3.15 -9.14 10.46
CA THR A 67 4.39 -8.51 10.00
C THR A 67 4.82 -9.09 8.66
N LEU A 68 4.80 -8.28 7.59
CA LEU A 68 5.17 -8.69 6.23
C LEU A 68 6.66 -8.49 5.92
N LEU A 69 7.35 -7.57 6.61
CA LEU A 69 8.76 -7.24 6.38
C LEU A 69 9.69 -8.30 6.99
N MET A 70 9.64 -9.51 6.44
CA MET A 70 10.29 -10.70 6.99
C MET A 70 11.38 -11.27 6.08
N PHE A 71 11.90 -10.52 5.12
CA PHE A 71 12.77 -11.02 4.06
C PHE A 71 13.84 -12.01 4.52
N ASP A 72 14.71 -11.58 5.42
CA ASP A 72 15.85 -12.36 5.86
C ASP A 72 15.52 -13.27 7.07
N TYR A 73 14.47 -12.92 7.81
CA TYR A 73 14.10 -13.60 9.05
C TYR A 73 13.08 -14.74 8.89
N PHE A 74 12.58 -14.99 7.68
CA PHE A 74 11.67 -16.11 7.42
C PHE A 74 12.27 -17.44 7.89
N HIS A 75 13.54 -17.66 7.59
CA HIS A 75 14.24 -18.90 7.92
C HIS A 75 14.36 -19.13 9.43
N ASP A 76 14.51 -18.08 10.23
CA ASP A 76 14.58 -18.17 11.69
C ASP A 76 13.26 -18.69 12.28
N VAL A 77 12.12 -18.20 11.78
CA VAL A 77 10.80 -18.68 12.21
C VAL A 77 10.58 -20.11 11.74
N ALA A 78 10.90 -20.42 10.48
CA ALA A 78 10.77 -21.76 9.92
C ALA A 78 11.64 -22.79 10.67
N GLU A 79 12.86 -22.41 11.09
CA GLU A 79 13.73 -23.26 11.86
C GLU A 79 13.16 -23.55 13.27
N LYS A 80 12.67 -22.52 13.98
CA LYS A 80 11.98 -22.69 15.26
C LYS A 80 10.76 -23.61 15.13
N ALA A 81 9.97 -23.45 14.09
CA ALA A 81 8.81 -24.30 13.80
C ALA A 81 9.22 -25.77 13.59
N ARG A 82 10.31 -26.03 12.84
CA ARG A 82 10.86 -27.38 12.61
C ARG A 82 11.38 -27.99 13.91
N LYS A 83 11.97 -27.19 14.81
CA LYS A 83 12.43 -27.62 16.12
C LYS A 83 11.29 -27.86 17.13
N GLY A 84 10.04 -27.68 16.74
CA GLY A 84 8.88 -28.01 17.54
C GLY A 84 8.24 -26.84 18.30
N ASN A 85 8.73 -25.58 18.11
CA ASN A 85 8.12 -24.42 18.74
C ASN A 85 6.69 -24.21 18.21
N ALA A 86 5.70 -24.30 19.10
CA ALA A 86 4.27 -24.21 18.74
C ALA A 86 3.90 -22.79 18.25
N ASN A 87 4.47 -21.74 18.85
CA ASN A 87 4.24 -20.37 18.46
C ASN A 87 4.75 -20.11 17.04
N ALA A 88 5.97 -20.56 16.72
CA ALA A 88 6.52 -20.45 15.38
C ALA A 88 5.71 -21.23 14.34
N ARG A 89 5.22 -22.44 14.67
CA ARG A 89 4.31 -23.20 13.81
C ARG A 89 3.02 -22.42 13.52
N SER A 90 2.45 -21.81 14.55
CA SER A 90 1.25 -20.97 14.42
C SER A 90 1.47 -19.77 13.49
N VAL A 91 2.66 -19.15 13.54
CA VAL A 91 3.04 -18.05 12.62
C VAL A 91 3.18 -18.58 11.19
N MET A 92 3.89 -19.68 10.99
CA MET A 92 4.05 -20.31 9.66
C MET A 92 2.72 -20.70 9.04
N GLN A 93 1.78 -21.25 9.83
CA GLN A 93 0.45 -21.60 9.36
C GLN A 93 -0.34 -20.36 8.94
N SER A 94 -0.33 -19.30 9.77
CA SER A 94 -0.99 -18.02 9.46
C SER A 94 -0.49 -17.41 8.15
N TRP A 95 0.82 -17.45 7.91
CA TRP A 95 1.40 -16.98 6.65
C TRP A 95 1.00 -17.86 5.46
N ALA A 96 0.98 -19.18 5.65
CA ALA A 96 0.55 -20.14 4.60
C ALA A 96 -0.93 -19.96 4.23
N ASP A 97 -1.77 -19.61 5.19
CA ASP A 97 -3.20 -19.35 5.02
C ASP A 97 -3.49 -17.92 4.54
N ALA A 98 -2.43 -17.11 4.38
CA ALA A 98 -2.52 -15.71 3.97
C ALA A 98 -3.46 -14.87 4.86
N GLU A 99 -3.46 -15.10 6.19
CA GLU A 99 -4.31 -14.35 7.12
C GLU A 99 -4.03 -12.84 7.09
N TRP A 100 -2.78 -12.43 6.82
CA TRP A 100 -2.38 -11.03 6.60
C TRP A 100 -3.20 -10.32 5.51
N PHE A 101 -3.74 -11.10 4.56
CA PHE A 101 -4.56 -10.61 3.45
C PHE A 101 -6.06 -10.88 3.67
N THR A 102 -6.41 -12.10 4.11
CA THR A 102 -7.81 -12.51 4.25
C THR A 102 -8.51 -11.86 5.44
N SER A 103 -7.76 -11.42 6.46
CA SER A 103 -8.30 -10.64 7.59
C SER A 103 -8.70 -9.21 7.20
N ARG A 104 -8.23 -8.72 6.04
CA ARG A 104 -8.64 -7.42 5.51
C ARG A 104 -9.91 -7.58 4.66
N GLU A 105 -10.80 -6.62 4.78
CA GLU A 105 -12.01 -6.60 3.96
C GLU A 105 -11.67 -6.55 2.47
N ALA A 106 -12.44 -7.26 1.67
CA ALA A 106 -12.36 -7.14 0.22
C ALA A 106 -12.83 -5.74 -0.20
N VAL A 107 -12.36 -5.27 -1.35
CA VAL A 107 -12.86 -4.02 -1.93
C VAL A 107 -14.39 -4.06 -1.99
N ALA A 108 -15.05 -3.04 -1.47
CA ALA A 108 -16.50 -2.99 -1.42
C ALA A 108 -17.12 -3.02 -2.83
N LYS A 109 -18.29 -3.65 -2.97
CA LYS A 109 -19.01 -3.70 -4.25
C LYS A 109 -19.49 -2.33 -4.72
N LYS A 110 -19.74 -1.44 -3.77
CA LYS A 110 -20.15 -0.05 -3.99
C LYS A 110 -19.36 0.83 -3.03
N ILE A 111 -18.76 1.90 -3.54
CA ILE A 111 -17.98 2.87 -2.79
C ILE A 111 -18.53 4.26 -3.12
N THR A 112 -19.10 4.94 -2.13
CA THR A 112 -19.61 6.30 -2.29
C THR A 112 -18.50 7.28 -1.90
N VAL A 113 -18.21 8.25 -2.78
CA VAL A 113 -17.17 9.26 -2.55
C VAL A 113 -17.68 10.66 -2.86
N THR A 114 -17.08 11.66 -2.22
CA THR A 114 -17.29 13.07 -2.53
C THR A 114 -16.17 13.55 -3.47
N VAL A 115 -16.53 14.20 -4.55
CA VAL A 115 -15.61 14.66 -5.59
C VAL A 115 -14.90 15.95 -5.18
N PHE A 116 -13.57 15.91 -5.14
CA PHE A 116 -12.70 17.09 -5.15
C PHE A 116 -12.14 17.26 -6.56
N LYS A 117 -12.79 18.10 -7.37
CA LYS A 117 -12.45 18.28 -8.80
C LYS A 117 -11.34 19.28 -8.99
N VAL A 118 -10.28 18.88 -9.69
CA VAL A 118 -9.18 19.74 -10.10
C VAL A 118 -9.15 19.76 -11.64
N PRO A 119 -9.66 20.83 -12.29
CA PRO A 119 -9.71 20.93 -13.74
C PRO A 119 -8.31 21.02 -14.38
N GLY A 120 -8.23 20.57 -15.63
CA GLY A 120 -7.03 20.63 -16.46
C GLY A 120 -5.94 19.66 -16.05
N GLU A 121 -4.73 19.95 -16.45
CA GLU A 121 -3.54 19.15 -16.09
C GLU A 121 -3.05 19.52 -14.69
N THR A 122 -2.77 18.53 -13.87
CA THR A 122 -2.13 18.67 -12.57
C THR A 122 -0.79 17.96 -12.59
N ASN A 123 0.27 18.71 -12.47
CA ASN A 123 1.62 18.16 -12.40
C ASN A 123 2.05 17.95 -10.94
N THR A 124 3.18 17.30 -10.77
CA THR A 124 3.69 16.97 -9.42
C THR A 124 4.13 18.20 -8.63
N ASP A 125 4.47 19.32 -9.28
CA ASP A 125 4.81 20.57 -8.58
C ASP A 125 3.55 21.30 -8.08
N ASP A 126 2.39 21.11 -8.73
CA ASP A 126 1.11 21.56 -8.20
C ASP A 126 0.74 20.83 -6.91
N LEU A 127 1.03 19.52 -6.85
CA LEU A 127 0.67 18.67 -5.72
C LEU A 127 1.72 18.65 -4.61
N SER A 128 2.98 18.93 -4.95
CA SER A 128 4.11 18.85 -4.05
C SER A 128 5.20 19.84 -4.51
N PRO A 129 5.00 21.15 -4.28
CA PRO A 129 5.90 22.19 -4.77
C PRO A 129 7.33 22.04 -4.22
N ALA A 130 8.31 21.93 -5.12
CA ALA A 130 9.72 21.75 -4.74
C ALA A 130 10.27 22.86 -3.81
N PRO A 131 9.90 24.14 -3.96
CA PRO A 131 10.36 25.19 -3.04
C PRO A 131 9.94 25.00 -1.58
N ASP A 132 8.85 24.25 -1.34
CA ASP A 132 8.36 24.00 0.03
C ASP A 132 9.06 22.80 0.71
N ALA A 133 9.85 22.01 -0.02
CA ALA A 133 10.48 20.81 0.52
C ALA A 133 11.41 21.07 1.71
N TRP A 134 12.11 22.20 1.71
CA TRP A 134 13.04 22.58 2.78
C TRP A 134 12.36 23.08 4.04
N SER A 135 11.26 23.83 3.90
CA SER A 135 10.51 24.38 5.02
C SER A 135 9.47 23.43 5.57
N ARG A 136 9.13 22.39 4.82
CA ARG A 136 8.06 21.40 5.12
C ARG A 136 8.58 19.99 4.83
N PRO A 137 9.49 19.46 5.68
CA PRO A 137 10.27 18.26 5.36
C PRO A 137 9.49 16.94 5.53
N ASP A 138 8.35 16.94 6.21
CA ASP A 138 7.51 15.76 6.41
C ASP A 138 6.21 15.80 5.59
N ILE A 139 5.53 14.66 5.49
CA ILE A 139 4.30 14.53 4.70
C ILE A 139 3.19 15.46 5.19
N PRO A 140 2.86 15.54 6.51
CA PRO A 140 1.84 16.44 7.02
C PRO A 140 2.09 17.91 6.67
N LEU A 141 3.30 18.38 6.88
CA LEU A 141 3.67 19.76 6.59
C LEU A 141 3.72 20.04 5.09
N HIS A 142 4.32 19.13 4.30
CA HIS A 142 4.42 19.29 2.86
C HIS A 142 3.05 19.24 2.18
N GLY A 143 2.14 18.38 2.67
CA GLY A 143 0.76 18.29 2.20
C GLY A 143 -0.01 19.62 2.31
N LEU A 144 0.39 20.52 3.22
CA LEU A 144 -0.17 21.86 3.33
C LEU A 144 0.14 22.76 2.11
N ALA A 145 1.12 22.41 1.30
CA ALA A 145 1.47 23.16 0.08
C ALA A 145 0.71 22.69 -1.16
N MET A 146 -0.08 21.61 -1.06
CA MET A 146 -0.81 21.05 -2.19
C MET A 146 -1.77 22.07 -2.78
N LEU A 147 -1.65 22.32 -4.09
CA LEU A 147 -2.48 23.25 -4.85
C LEU A 147 -2.51 24.69 -4.29
N LYS A 148 -1.44 25.14 -3.66
CA LYS A 148 -1.35 26.49 -3.05
C LYS A 148 -1.40 27.63 -4.06
N ASN A 149 -1.01 27.39 -5.31
CA ASN A 149 -1.01 28.39 -6.36
C ASN A 149 -2.41 28.53 -6.97
N ALA A 150 -2.72 29.73 -7.49
CA ALA A 150 -3.98 30.00 -8.17
C ALA A 150 -4.20 29.04 -9.34
N ARG A 151 -5.43 28.48 -9.42
CA ARG A 151 -5.82 27.51 -10.43
C ARG A 151 -7.29 27.66 -10.75
N GLU A 152 -7.65 27.44 -12.01
CA GLU A 152 -9.05 27.49 -12.43
C GLU A 152 -9.90 26.48 -11.61
N GLY A 153 -11.04 26.91 -11.14
CA GLY A 153 -11.98 26.10 -10.35
C GLY A 153 -11.56 25.82 -8.92
N ILE A 154 -10.37 26.28 -8.49
CA ILE A 154 -9.89 26.14 -7.11
C ILE A 154 -9.57 27.53 -6.56
N VAL A 155 -10.20 27.88 -5.44
CA VAL A 155 -9.92 29.12 -4.73
C VAL A 155 -8.47 29.12 -4.29
N PRO A 156 -7.64 30.11 -4.68
CA PRO A 156 -6.24 30.17 -4.29
C PRO A 156 -6.13 30.38 -2.78
N GLU A 157 -5.01 29.89 -2.25
CA GLU A 157 -4.61 30.22 -0.89
C GLU A 157 -4.37 31.74 -0.80
N LYS A 158 -4.98 32.39 0.19
CA LYS A 158 -4.67 33.76 0.57
C LYS A 158 -3.73 33.78 1.77
N PRO A 159 -3.02 34.87 2.06
CA PRO A 159 -2.25 34.96 3.27
C PRO A 159 -3.09 34.62 4.51
N GLY A 160 -2.71 33.53 5.22
CA GLY A 160 -3.44 33.02 6.37
C GLY A 160 -4.64 32.12 6.09
N GLU A 161 -5.06 31.93 4.83
CA GLU A 161 -6.15 31.04 4.44
C GLU A 161 -5.64 29.88 3.57
N ARG A 162 -6.16 28.70 3.81
CA ARG A 162 -5.80 27.49 3.07
C ARG A 162 -6.95 27.02 2.18
N GLY A 163 -7.19 27.78 1.11
CA GLY A 163 -8.34 27.59 0.23
C GLY A 163 -8.57 26.13 -0.24
N PRO A 164 -7.61 25.44 -0.90
CA PRO A 164 -7.80 24.07 -1.34
C PRO A 164 -7.97 23.08 -0.20
N ILE A 165 -7.20 23.26 0.87
CA ILE A 165 -7.22 22.38 2.04
C ILE A 165 -8.54 22.56 2.82
N GLN A 166 -8.98 23.80 3.04
CA GLN A 166 -10.25 24.08 3.68
C GLN A 166 -11.42 23.49 2.88
N LEU A 167 -11.37 23.59 1.55
CA LEU A 167 -12.38 22.99 0.69
C LEU A 167 -12.44 21.47 0.85
N ILE A 168 -11.29 20.77 0.91
CA ILE A 168 -11.25 19.32 1.15
C ILE A 168 -11.87 18.99 2.51
N GLU A 169 -11.51 19.75 3.56
CA GLU A 169 -12.07 19.53 4.91
C GLU A 169 -13.59 19.76 4.94
N ASP A 170 -14.10 20.73 4.18
CA ASP A 170 -15.54 20.95 4.06
C ASP A 170 -16.25 19.84 3.28
N LEU A 171 -15.61 19.29 2.25
CA LEU A 171 -16.13 18.14 1.52
C LEU A 171 -16.21 16.88 2.38
N LYS A 172 -15.26 16.66 3.28
CA LYS A 172 -15.28 15.54 4.24
C LYS A 172 -16.49 15.58 5.18
N LYS A 173 -17.02 16.78 5.48
CA LYS A 173 -18.23 16.94 6.31
C LYS A 173 -19.49 16.31 5.71
N LYS A 174 -19.46 15.95 4.41
CA LYS A 174 -20.55 15.20 3.77
C LYS A 174 -20.62 13.73 4.22
N GLY A 175 -19.64 13.25 5.00
CA GLY A 175 -19.62 11.91 5.58
C GLY A 175 -19.17 10.79 4.64
N HIS A 176 -18.59 11.13 3.48
CA HIS A 176 -17.99 10.19 2.54
C HIS A 176 -16.50 10.48 2.36
N PRO A 177 -15.68 9.48 2.02
CA PRO A 177 -14.31 9.70 1.59
C PRO A 177 -14.24 10.72 0.45
N VAL A 178 -13.23 11.58 0.46
CA VAL A 178 -13.00 12.52 -0.64
C VAL A 178 -12.13 11.86 -1.70
N ALA A 179 -12.62 11.85 -2.94
CA ALA A 179 -11.85 11.41 -4.09
C ALA A 179 -11.19 12.60 -4.79
N TYR A 180 -9.90 12.51 -5.07
CA TYR A 180 -9.22 13.42 -5.97
C TYR A 180 -9.66 13.12 -7.42
N VAL A 181 -10.18 14.11 -8.12
CA VAL A 181 -10.69 13.94 -9.49
C VAL A 181 -10.07 15.00 -10.41
N GLY A 182 -9.37 14.58 -11.46
CA GLY A 182 -8.71 15.49 -12.39
C GLY A 182 -8.75 15.03 -13.84
N ASP A 183 -8.60 15.97 -14.78
CA ASP A 183 -8.63 15.63 -16.21
C ASP A 183 -7.33 14.91 -16.63
N VAL A 184 -6.17 15.47 -16.26
CA VAL A 184 -4.84 14.84 -16.40
C VAL A 184 -4.11 14.98 -15.09
N VAL A 185 -3.72 13.86 -14.47
CA VAL A 185 -3.21 13.86 -13.11
C VAL A 185 -1.79 13.31 -13.01
N GLY A 186 -0.93 14.02 -12.29
CA GLY A 186 0.36 13.51 -11.81
C GLY A 186 1.48 13.48 -12.84
N THR A 187 1.45 14.38 -13.84
CA THR A 187 2.58 14.59 -14.74
C THR A 187 3.79 15.19 -13.98
N GLY A 188 4.99 15.05 -14.52
CA GLY A 188 6.23 15.53 -13.86
C GLY A 188 7.01 14.45 -13.12
N SER A 189 7.97 14.85 -12.29
CA SER A 189 8.98 13.92 -11.72
C SER A 189 8.86 13.63 -10.22
N SER A 190 8.33 14.55 -9.40
CA SER A 190 8.25 14.40 -7.92
C SER A 190 7.05 13.56 -7.45
N ARG A 191 6.83 12.43 -8.08
CA ARG A 191 5.59 11.64 -7.98
C ARG A 191 5.32 11.06 -6.59
N LYS A 192 6.35 10.63 -5.88
CA LYS A 192 6.18 10.04 -4.55
C LYS A 192 5.67 11.08 -3.53
N SER A 193 6.26 12.27 -3.49
CA SER A 193 5.81 13.36 -2.63
C SER A 193 4.43 13.87 -3.04
N ALA A 194 4.16 14.00 -4.34
CA ALA A 194 2.84 14.37 -4.86
C ALA A 194 1.75 13.37 -4.44
N THR A 195 2.01 12.06 -4.56
CA THR A 195 1.12 11.02 -4.08
C THR A 195 0.90 11.13 -2.57
N ASN A 196 1.97 11.32 -1.79
CA ASN A 196 1.83 11.49 -0.35
C ASN A 196 0.99 12.71 0.03
N SER A 197 1.12 13.84 -0.70
CA SER A 197 0.30 15.02 -0.47
C SER A 197 -1.18 14.76 -0.74
N VAL A 198 -1.52 14.11 -1.87
CA VAL A 198 -2.91 13.74 -2.18
C VAL A 198 -3.47 12.79 -1.12
N ILE A 199 -2.75 11.73 -0.78
CA ILE A 199 -3.20 10.73 0.19
C ILE A 199 -3.27 11.32 1.61
N TRP A 200 -2.43 12.28 1.96
CA TRP A 200 -2.54 12.96 3.25
C TRP A 200 -3.93 13.58 3.46
N TRP A 201 -4.54 14.08 2.40
CA TRP A 201 -5.86 14.71 2.46
C TRP A 201 -7.03 13.77 2.14
N THR A 202 -6.79 12.71 1.38
CA THR A 202 -7.84 11.82 0.87
C THR A 202 -7.78 10.38 1.40
N GLY A 203 -6.69 10.00 2.03
CA GLY A 203 -6.47 8.65 2.53
C GLY A 203 -6.78 8.49 4.02
N ASP A 204 -6.57 7.26 4.50
CA ASP A 204 -6.82 6.82 5.86
C ASP A 204 -5.56 6.80 6.72
N ASP A 205 -5.72 6.94 8.02
CA ASP A 205 -4.63 6.86 8.97
C ASP A 205 -4.06 5.44 9.04
N ILE A 206 -2.74 5.34 9.15
CA ILE A 206 -2.07 4.08 9.45
C ILE A 206 -1.97 3.99 10.99
N PRO A 207 -2.51 2.94 11.61
CA PRO A 207 -2.42 2.79 13.06
C PRO A 207 -0.97 2.92 13.56
N PHE A 208 -0.77 3.73 14.58
CA PHE A 208 0.54 4.04 15.19
C PHE A 208 1.55 4.78 14.29
N VAL A 209 1.13 5.29 13.12
CA VAL A 209 1.99 6.08 12.21
C VAL A 209 1.34 7.45 11.98
N PRO A 210 1.73 8.48 12.76
CA PRO A 210 1.04 9.78 12.75
C PRO A 210 1.37 10.66 11.55
N ASN A 211 2.41 10.34 10.79
CA ASN A 211 2.97 11.20 9.73
C ASN A 211 2.85 10.61 8.33
N LYS A 212 2.03 9.58 8.14
CA LYS A 212 1.75 8.97 6.85
C LYS A 212 0.35 8.39 6.82
N ARG A 213 -0.28 8.44 5.64
CA ARG A 213 -1.56 7.80 5.35
C ARG A 213 -1.44 6.82 4.19
N TYR A 214 -2.46 6.01 4.00
CA TYR A 214 -2.56 5.05 2.89
C TYR A 214 -3.97 5.11 2.28
N GLY A 215 -4.16 4.42 1.16
CA GLY A 215 -5.49 4.34 0.53
C GLY A 215 -5.88 5.62 -0.21
N GLY A 216 -7.16 5.96 -0.16
CA GLY A 216 -7.74 7.08 -0.90
C GLY A 216 -8.13 6.74 -2.33
N PHE A 217 -8.82 7.67 -2.98
CA PHE A 217 -9.38 7.49 -4.32
C PHE A 217 -8.87 8.58 -5.25
N CYS A 218 -8.40 8.18 -6.44
CA CYS A 218 -7.95 9.09 -7.48
C CYS A 218 -8.61 8.71 -8.80
N LEU A 219 -9.52 9.55 -9.32
CA LEU A 219 -10.15 9.36 -10.61
C LEU A 219 -9.56 10.36 -11.60
N GLY A 220 -9.10 9.88 -12.75
CA GLY A 220 -8.50 10.74 -13.77
C GLY A 220 -9.01 10.43 -15.16
N GLY A 221 -9.25 11.47 -15.99
CA GLY A 221 -9.37 11.28 -17.42
C GLY A 221 -8.13 10.61 -17.98
N LYS A 222 -6.99 11.04 -17.48
CA LYS A 222 -5.68 10.39 -17.64
C LYS A 222 -4.87 10.49 -16.34
N ILE A 223 -4.20 9.41 -15.96
CA ILE A 223 -3.27 9.41 -14.82
C ILE A 223 -1.90 9.04 -15.34
N ALA A 224 -0.90 9.91 -15.08
CA ALA A 224 0.46 9.64 -15.54
C ALA A 224 0.96 8.28 -14.99
N PRO A 225 1.58 7.43 -15.84
CA PRO A 225 1.81 6.02 -15.48
C PRO A 225 2.58 5.81 -14.18
N ILE A 226 3.61 6.63 -13.92
CA ILE A 226 4.40 6.49 -12.71
C ILE A 226 3.65 7.03 -11.48
N PHE A 227 2.81 8.07 -11.65
CA PHE A 227 1.94 8.54 -10.58
C PHE A 227 0.89 7.48 -10.24
N PHE A 228 0.29 6.83 -11.25
CA PHE A 228 -0.63 5.72 -11.09
C PHE A 228 0.01 4.60 -10.27
N ASN A 229 1.20 4.14 -10.66
CA ASN A 229 1.94 3.09 -9.95
C ASN A 229 2.30 3.48 -8.52
N THR A 230 2.58 4.76 -8.25
CA THR A 230 2.88 5.24 -6.90
C THR A 230 1.63 5.27 -6.03
N GLN A 231 0.46 5.52 -6.62
CA GLN A 231 -0.83 5.37 -5.96
C GLN A 231 -1.08 3.91 -5.56
N GLU A 232 -0.82 2.95 -6.46
CA GLU A 232 -0.91 1.51 -6.17
C GLU A 232 0.02 1.11 -5.01
N ASP A 233 1.27 1.61 -5.01
CA ASP A 233 2.23 1.35 -3.94
C ASP A 233 1.74 1.82 -2.57
N ALA A 234 0.97 2.90 -2.54
CA ALA A 234 0.40 3.48 -1.33
C ALA A 234 -0.99 2.92 -0.95
N GLY A 235 -1.48 1.93 -1.68
CA GLY A 235 -2.79 1.31 -1.45
C GLY A 235 -3.98 2.17 -1.82
N ALA A 236 -3.76 3.26 -2.57
CA ALA A 236 -4.82 4.05 -3.14
C ALA A 236 -5.51 3.32 -4.30
N PHE A 237 -6.68 3.79 -4.66
CA PHE A 237 -7.47 3.23 -5.75
C PHE A 237 -7.50 4.20 -6.95
N PRO A 238 -6.47 4.17 -7.84
CA PRO A 238 -6.46 4.97 -9.05
C PRO A 238 -7.37 4.37 -10.12
N ILE A 239 -8.22 5.19 -10.72
CA ILE A 239 -9.16 4.79 -11.78
C ILE A 239 -9.06 5.78 -12.93
N GLU A 240 -8.71 5.31 -14.14
CA GLU A 240 -8.81 6.08 -15.37
C GLU A 240 -10.22 5.92 -15.94
N CYS A 241 -10.98 7.01 -16.00
CA CYS A 241 -12.33 7.06 -16.57
C CYS A 241 -12.67 8.47 -17.06
N ASP A 242 -13.75 8.62 -17.81
CA ASP A 242 -14.28 9.95 -18.13
C ASP A 242 -14.73 10.68 -16.85
N VAL A 243 -14.20 11.87 -16.61
CA VAL A 243 -14.47 12.69 -15.43
C VAL A 243 -15.23 13.98 -15.77
N ALA A 244 -15.68 14.13 -17.02
CA ALA A 244 -16.33 15.37 -17.50
C ALA A 244 -17.65 15.69 -16.76
N GLN A 245 -18.38 14.67 -16.32
CA GLN A 245 -19.65 14.84 -15.59
C GLN A 245 -19.48 14.90 -14.08
N MET A 246 -18.25 14.89 -13.57
CA MET A 246 -17.93 14.99 -12.14
C MET A 246 -17.57 16.43 -11.79
N ASN A 247 -18.40 17.08 -10.98
CA ASN A 247 -18.19 18.46 -10.53
C ASN A 247 -17.74 18.50 -9.07
N MET A 248 -17.13 19.62 -8.66
CA MET A 248 -16.73 19.85 -7.28
C MET A 248 -17.90 19.62 -6.32
N GLY A 249 -17.70 18.77 -5.34
CA GLY A 249 -18.69 18.48 -4.30
C GLY A 249 -19.78 17.50 -4.71
N ASP A 250 -19.78 16.95 -5.91
CA ASP A 250 -20.66 15.84 -6.28
C ASP A 250 -20.44 14.64 -5.37
N VAL A 251 -21.50 13.89 -5.14
CA VAL A 251 -21.41 12.56 -4.52
C VAL A 251 -21.62 11.53 -5.63
N VAL A 252 -20.67 10.62 -5.79
CA VAL A 252 -20.71 9.60 -6.82
C VAL A 252 -20.47 8.21 -6.21
N ASP A 253 -21.03 7.21 -6.85
CA ASP A 253 -20.92 5.80 -6.49
C ASP A 253 -20.00 5.09 -7.47
N ILE A 254 -18.91 4.53 -6.96
CA ILE A 254 -17.97 3.70 -7.71
C ILE A 254 -18.37 2.24 -7.51
N TYR A 255 -18.52 1.50 -8.60
CA TYR A 255 -18.79 0.05 -8.60
C TYR A 255 -17.57 -0.71 -9.13
N PRO A 256 -16.63 -1.09 -8.27
CA PRO A 256 -15.35 -1.67 -8.69
C PRO A 256 -15.45 -2.92 -9.57
N TYR A 257 -16.40 -3.81 -9.26
CA TYR A 257 -16.55 -5.06 -9.98
C TYR A 257 -17.38 -4.92 -11.28
N GLU A 258 -18.26 -3.91 -11.33
CA GLU A 258 -19.04 -3.58 -12.53
C GLU A 258 -18.31 -2.58 -13.42
N LYS A 259 -17.21 -1.99 -12.92
CA LYS A 259 -16.33 -1.06 -13.64
C LYS A 259 -17.06 0.17 -14.16
N LYS A 260 -17.92 0.75 -13.31
CA LYS A 260 -18.70 1.94 -13.62
C LYS A 260 -18.72 2.93 -12.46
N VAL A 261 -19.01 4.18 -12.78
CA VAL A 261 -19.30 5.25 -11.82
C VAL A 261 -20.70 5.77 -12.08
N GLU A 262 -21.48 5.91 -11.02
CA GLU A 262 -22.84 6.43 -11.08
C GLU A 262 -22.97 7.75 -10.30
N LYS A 263 -23.85 8.63 -10.77
CA LYS A 263 -24.29 9.82 -10.06
C LYS A 263 -25.81 9.84 -10.08
N ASN A 264 -26.45 9.91 -8.91
CA ASN A 264 -27.90 9.87 -8.77
C ASN A 264 -28.56 8.68 -9.49
N GLY A 265 -27.91 7.50 -9.46
CA GLY A 265 -28.41 6.28 -10.10
C GLY A 265 -28.20 6.21 -11.62
N GLN A 266 -27.55 7.19 -12.22
CA GLN A 266 -27.22 7.18 -13.66
C GLN A 266 -25.72 6.91 -13.85
N VAL A 267 -25.37 6.01 -14.76
CA VAL A 267 -23.99 5.74 -15.15
C VAL A 267 -23.43 6.97 -15.86
N ILE A 268 -22.39 7.58 -15.29
CA ILE A 268 -21.71 8.75 -15.84
C ILE A 268 -20.33 8.41 -16.43
N ALA A 269 -19.75 7.28 -16.05
CA ALA A 269 -18.49 6.80 -16.60
C ALA A 269 -18.39 5.27 -16.48
N SER A 270 -17.61 4.67 -17.39
CA SER A 270 -17.17 3.30 -17.31
C SER A 270 -15.64 3.26 -17.37
N PHE A 271 -15.03 2.23 -16.81
CA PHE A 271 -13.58 2.09 -16.80
C PHE A 271 -13.14 0.63 -17.00
N ALA A 272 -11.87 0.45 -17.25
CA ALA A 272 -11.25 -0.88 -17.30
C ALA A 272 -9.96 -0.86 -16.46
N TYR A 273 -9.70 -1.92 -15.74
CA TYR A 273 -8.42 -2.08 -15.05
C TYR A 273 -7.32 -2.46 -16.05
N LYS A 274 -6.11 -1.91 -15.85
CA LYS A 274 -4.91 -2.43 -16.51
C LYS A 274 -4.63 -3.86 -16.07
N SER A 275 -4.97 -4.18 -14.82
CA SER A 275 -4.94 -5.52 -14.24
C SER A 275 -5.94 -5.62 -13.09
N GLU A 276 -6.67 -6.73 -12.99
CA GLU A 276 -7.55 -7.05 -11.86
C GLU A 276 -6.77 -7.21 -10.53
N VAL A 277 -5.44 -7.31 -10.60
CA VAL A 277 -4.56 -7.35 -9.41
C VAL A 277 -4.69 -6.09 -8.57
N LEU A 278 -5.08 -4.95 -9.16
CA LEU A 278 -5.34 -3.70 -8.44
C LEU A 278 -6.31 -3.90 -7.25
N LEU A 279 -7.32 -4.75 -7.39
CA LEU A 279 -8.25 -5.04 -6.29
C LEU A 279 -7.57 -5.74 -5.11
N ASP A 280 -6.59 -6.60 -5.39
CA ASP A 280 -5.79 -7.25 -4.36
C ASP A 280 -4.76 -6.27 -3.75
N GLU A 281 -4.20 -5.36 -4.55
CA GLU A 281 -3.30 -4.32 -4.07
C GLU A 281 -3.99 -3.38 -3.09
N VAL A 282 -5.19 -2.91 -3.42
CA VAL A 282 -6.01 -2.10 -2.53
C VAL A 282 -6.32 -2.86 -1.24
N ARG A 283 -6.75 -4.13 -1.33
CA ARG A 283 -7.02 -4.98 -0.17
C ARG A 283 -5.78 -5.19 0.70
N ALA A 284 -4.62 -5.40 0.09
CA ALA A 284 -3.35 -5.59 0.80
C ALA A 284 -2.84 -4.31 1.48
N GLY A 285 -3.40 -3.15 1.14
CA GLY A 285 -2.93 -1.84 1.59
C GLY A 285 -1.71 -1.35 0.80
N GLY A 286 -1.55 -1.84 -0.44
CA GLY A 286 -0.56 -1.42 -1.41
C GLY A 286 0.12 -2.56 -2.15
N ARG A 287 0.63 -2.26 -3.34
CA ARG A 287 1.30 -3.21 -4.24
C ARG A 287 2.51 -3.87 -3.58
N ILE A 288 3.31 -3.12 -2.83
CA ILE A 288 4.50 -3.64 -2.14
C ILE A 288 4.08 -4.67 -1.09
N ASN A 289 3.05 -4.37 -0.30
CA ASN A 289 2.51 -5.31 0.69
C ASN A 289 2.01 -6.60 0.02
N LEU A 290 1.33 -6.50 -1.12
CA LEU A 290 0.86 -7.66 -1.87
C LEU A 290 2.01 -8.52 -2.36
N ILE A 291 3.05 -7.92 -2.95
CA ILE A 291 4.22 -8.66 -3.48
C ILE A 291 4.93 -9.40 -2.35
N ILE A 292 5.24 -8.70 -1.26
CA ILE A 292 5.94 -9.27 -0.11
C ILE A 292 5.10 -10.38 0.54
N GLY A 293 3.83 -10.09 0.80
CA GLY A 293 2.93 -11.05 1.46
C GLY A 293 2.68 -12.31 0.63
N ARG A 294 2.55 -12.19 -0.69
CA ARG A 294 2.45 -13.35 -1.59
C ARG A 294 3.70 -14.21 -1.54
N GLY A 295 4.89 -13.59 -1.59
CA GLY A 295 6.16 -14.29 -1.46
C GLY A 295 6.28 -15.01 -0.12
N LEU A 296 5.86 -14.36 0.97
CA LEU A 296 5.83 -14.96 2.31
C LEU A 296 4.88 -16.16 2.37
N THR A 297 3.67 -16.03 1.83
CA THR A 297 2.68 -17.11 1.76
C THR A 297 3.21 -18.29 0.94
N THR A 298 3.84 -18.04 -0.21
CA THR A 298 4.43 -19.09 -1.04
C THR A 298 5.51 -19.87 -0.29
N ARG A 299 6.45 -19.17 0.34
CA ARG A 299 7.52 -19.81 1.14
C ARG A 299 6.99 -20.60 2.34
N ALA A 300 5.97 -20.06 3.02
CA ALA A 300 5.36 -20.76 4.15
C ALA A 300 4.64 -22.03 3.71
N ARG A 301 3.93 -22.00 2.59
CA ARG A 301 3.27 -23.19 2.00
C ARG A 301 4.30 -24.25 1.57
N GLU A 302 5.35 -23.85 0.90
CA GLU A 302 6.47 -24.76 0.53
C GLU A 302 7.07 -25.42 1.78
N ALA A 303 7.39 -24.64 2.81
CA ALA A 303 7.97 -25.15 4.04
C ALA A 303 7.06 -26.11 4.80
N LEU A 304 5.74 -25.99 4.63
CA LEU A 304 4.72 -26.86 5.23
C LEU A 304 4.26 -27.99 4.29
N GLY A 305 4.82 -28.10 3.08
CA GLY A 305 4.42 -29.10 2.09
C GLY A 305 3.02 -28.91 1.53
N LEU A 306 2.50 -27.68 1.53
CA LEU A 306 1.17 -27.34 1.05
C LEU A 306 1.20 -26.93 -0.44
N PRO A 307 0.13 -27.15 -1.21
CA PRO A 307 0.06 -26.72 -2.60
C PRO A 307 0.11 -25.19 -2.73
N VAL A 308 0.47 -24.69 -3.92
CA VAL A 308 0.50 -23.26 -4.22
C VAL A 308 -0.87 -22.63 -3.95
N SER A 309 -0.87 -21.42 -3.39
CA SER A 309 -2.11 -20.68 -3.12
C SER A 309 -2.76 -20.20 -4.41
N THR A 310 -4.07 -20.36 -4.53
CA THR A 310 -4.90 -19.84 -5.62
C THR A 310 -5.71 -18.60 -5.21
N LEU A 311 -5.42 -18.06 -4.03
CA LEU A 311 -6.18 -16.95 -3.43
C LEU A 311 -6.02 -15.64 -4.19
N PHE A 312 -4.81 -15.38 -4.70
CA PHE A 312 -4.47 -14.08 -5.27
C PHE A 312 -4.80 -14.01 -6.75
N ARG A 313 -5.29 -12.83 -7.17
CA ARG A 313 -5.48 -12.54 -8.59
C ARG A 313 -4.13 -12.48 -9.30
N LEU A 314 -4.09 -13.03 -10.50
CA LEU A 314 -2.95 -12.92 -11.41
C LEU A 314 -3.42 -12.29 -12.72
N PRO A 315 -2.55 -11.51 -13.40
CA PRO A 315 -2.85 -11.07 -14.75
C PRO A 315 -3.09 -12.29 -15.63
N GLN A 316 -4.08 -12.21 -16.53
CA GLN A 316 -4.25 -13.25 -17.53
C GLN A 316 -3.05 -13.20 -18.49
N ALA A 317 -2.39 -14.33 -18.67
CA ALA A 317 -1.34 -14.43 -19.65
C ALA A 317 -1.90 -14.14 -21.06
N PRO A 318 -1.23 -13.31 -21.88
CA PRO A 318 -1.67 -13.06 -23.24
C PRO A 318 -1.60 -14.34 -24.04
N LYS A 319 -2.50 -14.47 -25.04
CA LYS A 319 -2.44 -15.60 -25.99
C LYS A 319 -1.08 -15.60 -26.69
N ASP A 320 -0.44 -16.76 -26.79
CA ASP A 320 0.81 -16.85 -27.53
C ASP A 320 0.55 -16.51 -29.00
N SER A 321 1.27 -15.54 -29.51
CA SER A 321 1.15 -15.09 -30.89
C SER A 321 1.84 -16.03 -31.90
N GLY A 322 2.55 -17.07 -31.42
CA GLY A 322 3.40 -17.94 -32.26
C GLY A 322 4.66 -17.23 -32.81
N LYS A 323 4.80 -15.92 -32.58
CA LYS A 323 5.97 -15.17 -33.05
C LYS A 323 7.17 -15.42 -32.12
N GLY A 324 8.37 -15.23 -32.66
CA GLY A 324 9.60 -15.26 -31.87
C GLY A 324 9.58 -14.27 -30.71
N PHE A 325 10.51 -14.40 -29.76
CA PHE A 325 10.66 -13.51 -28.63
C PHE A 325 11.71 -12.44 -28.91
N SER A 326 11.46 -11.21 -28.47
CA SER A 326 12.47 -10.16 -28.46
C SER A 326 13.61 -10.49 -27.48
N LEU A 327 14.72 -9.78 -27.60
CA LEU A 327 15.87 -9.95 -26.68
C LEU A 327 15.43 -9.71 -25.23
N ALA A 328 14.70 -8.63 -24.97
CA ALA A 328 14.20 -8.31 -23.62
C ALA A 328 13.29 -9.43 -23.05
N GLN A 329 12.39 -9.97 -23.87
CA GLN A 329 11.53 -11.10 -23.46
C GLN A 329 12.34 -12.36 -23.12
N LYS A 330 13.40 -12.65 -23.88
CA LYS A 330 14.31 -13.78 -23.62
C LYS A 330 15.14 -13.55 -22.35
N MET A 331 15.60 -12.32 -22.11
CA MET A 331 16.33 -11.99 -20.87
C MET A 331 15.45 -12.21 -19.64
N VAL A 332 14.19 -11.74 -19.67
CA VAL A 332 13.23 -12.00 -18.59
C VAL A 332 12.95 -13.50 -18.45
N GLY A 333 12.76 -14.21 -19.57
CA GLY A 333 12.57 -15.67 -19.56
C GLY A 333 13.73 -16.40 -18.90
N ARG A 334 14.96 -16.03 -19.22
CA ARG A 334 16.17 -16.60 -18.60
C ARG A 334 16.20 -16.31 -17.07
N ALA A 335 15.87 -15.09 -16.68
CA ALA A 335 15.79 -14.71 -15.25
C ALA A 335 14.69 -15.49 -14.50
N CYS A 336 13.65 -15.94 -15.21
CA CYS A 336 12.61 -16.82 -14.68
C CYS A 336 12.94 -18.33 -14.78
N GLY A 337 14.16 -18.69 -15.22
CA GLY A 337 14.58 -20.07 -15.35
C GLY A 337 14.03 -20.82 -16.56
N LEU A 338 13.50 -20.12 -17.57
CA LEU A 338 13.06 -20.75 -18.81
C LEU A 338 14.23 -21.23 -19.69
N PRO A 339 14.04 -22.27 -20.52
CA PRO A 339 15.03 -22.75 -21.45
C PRO A 339 15.52 -21.65 -22.41
N GLU A 340 16.74 -21.83 -22.93
CA GLU A 340 17.32 -20.90 -23.90
C GLU A 340 16.40 -20.66 -25.10
N GLY A 341 16.32 -19.40 -25.52
CA GLY A 341 15.47 -18.99 -26.64
C GLY A 341 13.99 -18.78 -26.30
N LYS A 342 13.54 -19.21 -25.12
CA LYS A 342 12.19 -18.93 -24.60
C LYS A 342 12.15 -17.58 -23.90
N GLY A 343 10.99 -16.93 -23.94
CA GLY A 343 10.79 -15.60 -23.37
C GLY A 343 9.43 -15.46 -22.70
N ILE A 344 9.26 -14.35 -21.97
CA ILE A 344 8.01 -13.97 -21.32
C ILE A 344 7.31 -12.90 -22.17
N ARG A 345 6.04 -13.11 -22.52
CA ARG A 345 5.24 -12.10 -23.22
C ARG A 345 4.83 -10.96 -22.29
N PRO A 346 4.77 -9.70 -22.79
CA PRO A 346 4.23 -8.60 -22.02
C PRO A 346 2.81 -8.92 -21.50
N GLY A 347 2.52 -8.57 -20.25
CA GLY A 347 1.26 -8.88 -19.58
C GLY A 347 1.22 -10.26 -18.90
N THR A 348 2.27 -11.07 -19.01
CA THR A 348 2.40 -12.32 -18.25
C THR A 348 3.00 -12.02 -16.87
N TYR A 349 2.35 -12.50 -15.81
CA TYR A 349 2.95 -12.48 -14.48
C TYR A 349 4.19 -13.38 -14.43
N CYS A 350 5.27 -12.87 -13.88
CA CYS A 350 6.50 -13.63 -13.69
C CYS A 350 7.32 -13.10 -12.51
N GLU A 351 8.16 -13.96 -11.95
CA GLU A 351 9.05 -13.65 -10.82
C GLU A 351 10.51 -13.89 -11.24
N PRO A 352 11.15 -12.91 -11.90
CA PRO A 352 12.52 -13.05 -12.34
C PRO A 352 13.50 -12.99 -11.17
N LYS A 353 14.50 -13.86 -11.15
CA LYS A 353 15.65 -13.77 -10.24
C LYS A 353 16.60 -12.71 -10.77
N MET A 354 16.66 -11.56 -10.09
CA MET A 354 17.56 -10.47 -10.43
C MET A 354 18.92 -10.70 -9.78
N THR A 355 19.98 -10.63 -10.58
CA THR A 355 21.37 -10.73 -10.09
C THR A 355 22.03 -9.37 -9.92
N THR A 356 21.48 -8.36 -10.56
CA THR A 356 21.96 -6.96 -10.49
C THR A 356 20.74 -6.03 -10.61
N VAL A 357 20.67 -5.04 -9.77
CA VAL A 357 19.65 -3.98 -9.77
C VAL A 357 20.34 -2.63 -9.91
#